data_8a7eb5b823302623f0e5410789d56464
#
_entry.id   8a7eb5b823302623f0e5410789d56464
#
_cell.length_a   1.000
_cell.length_b   1.000
_cell.length_c   1.000
_cell.angle_alpha   90.00
_cell.angle_beta   90.00
_cell.angle_gamma   90.00
#
_symmetry.space_group_name_H-M   'P 1'
#
loop_
_entity.id
_entity.type
_entity.pdbx_description
1 polymer ?
#
loop_
_entity_poly.entity_id
_entity_poly.type
_entity_poly.pdbx_seq_one_letter_code
_entity_poly.pdbx_strand_id
1 'polypeptide(L)'
;MHNLTLGSLFDGSGGFPLGGLLSGITPVWACEIEPFPIRVTTKRLPFMKHYGDVSEMDGGKIEPVDIITFGSPCFPEGTLVLTEEGYLPIEEVTVGMKVLTHKGRWRTVTAAGAKFGETVVLKGNHYGLECTPNHPIYSSSERKIRPRLGN
;
A
#
# COMPACT_ATOMS: atom_id res chain seq x y z
N MET A 1 -14.73 -30.14 2.17
CA MET A 1 -14.75 -28.85 1.45
C MET A 1 -13.40 -28.20 1.65
N HIS A 2 -12.72 -27.76 0.60
CA HIS A 2 -11.47 -27.02 0.73
C HIS A 2 -11.80 -25.60 1.21
N ASN A 3 -11.28 -25.20 2.35
CA ASN A 3 -11.42 -23.82 2.83
C ASN A 3 -10.45 -22.94 2.04
N LEU A 4 -11.00 -21.90 1.39
CA LEU A 4 -10.17 -20.93 0.67
C LEU A 4 -9.18 -20.25 1.62
N THR A 5 -8.00 -19.98 1.10
CA THR A 5 -6.90 -19.34 1.82
C THR A 5 -6.57 -17.96 1.23
N LEU A 6 -6.08 -17.04 2.05
CA LEU A 6 -5.84 -15.65 1.68
C LEU A 6 -4.46 -15.17 2.13
N GLY A 7 -3.75 -14.53 1.21
CA GLY A 7 -2.58 -13.71 1.47
C GLY A 7 -2.88 -12.23 1.25
N SER A 8 -2.36 -11.34 2.06
CA SER A 8 -2.60 -9.90 1.99
C SER A 8 -1.32 -9.11 1.82
N LEU A 9 -1.24 -8.31 0.77
CA LEU A 9 -0.14 -7.38 0.52
C LEU A 9 -0.55 -5.95 0.93
N PHE A 10 0.38 -5.18 1.49
CA PHE A 10 0.12 -3.84 2.02
C PHE A 10 -1.04 -3.85 3.01
N ASP A 11 -0.97 -4.79 3.93
CA ASP A 11 -2.10 -5.23 4.76
C ASP A 11 -2.64 -4.16 5.72
N GLY A 12 -1.79 -3.22 6.11
CA GLY A 12 -2.17 -2.24 7.13
C GLY A 12 -2.51 -2.94 8.45
N SER A 13 -3.65 -2.59 9.02
CA SER A 13 -4.12 -3.15 10.30
C SER A 13 -4.97 -4.42 10.16
N GLY A 14 -4.88 -5.13 9.04
CA GLY A 14 -5.51 -6.43 8.86
C GLY A 14 -6.95 -6.39 8.36
N GLY A 15 -7.33 -5.39 7.60
CA GLY A 15 -8.70 -5.24 7.08
C GLY A 15 -9.10 -6.39 6.17
N PHE A 16 -8.26 -6.75 5.21
CA PHE A 16 -8.51 -7.87 4.29
C PHE A 16 -8.49 -9.23 5.00
N PRO A 17 -7.49 -9.57 5.83
CA PRO A 17 -7.52 -10.79 6.62
C PRO A 17 -8.74 -10.94 7.51
N LEU A 18 -9.15 -9.86 8.17
CA LEU A 18 -10.34 -9.88 9.01
C LEU A 18 -11.62 -10.10 8.17
N GLY A 19 -11.77 -9.39 7.05
CA GLY A 19 -12.87 -9.58 6.11
C GLY A 19 -12.92 -10.99 5.57
N GLY A 20 -11.77 -11.55 5.20
CA GLY A 20 -11.63 -12.94 4.77
C GLY A 20 -12.13 -13.92 5.84
N LEU A 21 -11.65 -13.75 7.07
CA LEU A 21 -12.05 -14.60 8.20
C LEU A 21 -13.57 -14.57 8.46
N LEU A 22 -14.17 -13.38 8.43
CA LEU A 22 -15.62 -13.21 8.56
C LEU A 22 -16.41 -13.84 7.41
N SER A 23 -15.78 -14.02 6.26
CA SER A 23 -16.35 -14.67 5.06
C SER A 23 -16.02 -16.17 4.96
N GLY A 24 -15.42 -16.77 6.00
CA GLY A 24 -15.02 -18.18 5.99
C GLY A 24 -13.76 -18.49 5.19
N ILE A 25 -12.96 -17.47 4.84
CA ILE A 25 -11.66 -17.60 4.16
C ILE A 25 -10.57 -17.52 5.21
N THR A 26 -9.60 -18.43 5.16
CA THR A 26 -8.51 -18.50 6.14
C THR A 26 -7.34 -17.59 5.74
N PRO A 27 -7.04 -16.51 6.47
CA PRO A 27 -5.83 -15.73 6.22
C PRO A 27 -4.59 -16.52 6.67
N VAL A 28 -3.63 -16.64 5.76
CA VAL A 28 -2.41 -17.43 5.97
C VAL A 28 -1.23 -16.52 6.27
N TRP A 29 -1.07 -15.48 5.46
CA TRP A 29 0.03 -14.54 5.61
C TRP A 29 -0.33 -13.11 5.20
N ALA A 30 0.46 -12.15 5.68
CA ALA A 30 0.37 -10.75 5.30
C ALA A 30 1.75 -10.11 5.13
N CYS A 31 1.82 -9.08 4.28
CA CYS A 31 2.93 -8.16 4.12
C CYS A 31 2.56 -6.77 4.60
N GLU A 32 3.34 -6.24 5.50
CA GLU A 32 3.27 -4.86 5.98
C GLU A 32 4.64 -4.49 6.55
N ILE A 33 5.09 -3.26 6.28
CA ILE A 33 6.39 -2.76 6.75
C ILE A 33 6.30 -1.91 8.02
N GLU A 34 5.11 -1.39 8.30
CA GLU A 34 4.92 -0.49 9.44
C GLU A 34 4.75 -1.26 10.76
N PRO A 35 5.59 -0.98 11.77
CA PRO A 35 5.58 -1.76 13.02
C PRO A 35 4.25 -1.71 13.79
N PHE A 36 3.51 -0.60 13.72
CA PHE A 36 2.25 -0.48 14.46
C PHE A 36 1.15 -1.38 13.88
N PRO A 37 0.83 -1.33 12.57
CA PRO A 37 -0.10 -2.28 11.94
C PRO A 37 0.29 -3.74 12.17
N ILE A 38 1.56 -4.10 12.03
CA ILE A 38 2.05 -5.46 12.28
C ILE A 38 1.71 -5.91 13.72
N ARG A 39 1.93 -5.06 14.72
CA ARG A 39 1.57 -5.40 16.12
C ARG A 39 0.06 -5.62 16.30
N VAL A 40 -0.77 -4.84 15.59
CA VAL A 40 -2.22 -5.00 15.65
C VAL A 40 -2.65 -6.36 15.09
N THR A 41 -2.16 -6.69 13.89
CA THR A 41 -2.51 -7.95 13.22
C THR A 41 -1.93 -9.17 13.93
N THR A 42 -0.68 -9.11 14.40
CA THR A 42 -0.08 -10.18 15.22
C THR A 42 -0.87 -10.46 16.51
N LYS A 43 -1.42 -9.42 17.14
CA LYS A 43 -2.24 -9.60 18.34
C LYS A 43 -3.62 -10.19 18.05
N ARG A 44 -4.24 -9.78 16.93
CA ARG A 44 -5.62 -10.16 16.57
C ARG A 44 -5.71 -11.45 15.78
N LEU A 45 -4.69 -11.73 14.96
CA LEU A 45 -4.59 -12.89 14.08
C LEU A 45 -3.23 -13.59 14.31
N PRO A 46 -2.98 -14.14 15.52
CA PRO A 46 -1.66 -14.65 15.90
C PRO A 46 -1.20 -15.88 15.10
N PHE A 47 -2.11 -16.52 14.38
CA PHE A 47 -1.84 -17.66 13.50
C PHE A 47 -1.36 -17.22 12.11
N MET A 48 -1.52 -15.95 11.73
CA MET A 48 -1.14 -15.42 10.43
C MET A 48 0.35 -15.05 10.41
N LYS A 49 1.06 -15.50 9.38
CA LYS A 49 2.49 -15.20 9.20
C LYS A 49 2.71 -13.81 8.61
N HIS A 50 3.70 -13.08 9.10
CA HIS A 50 4.11 -11.78 8.58
C HIS A 50 5.43 -11.88 7.81
N TYR A 51 5.45 -11.36 6.57
CA TYR A 51 6.62 -11.37 5.69
C TYR A 51 7.34 -10.01 5.58
N GLY A 52 6.83 -8.96 6.21
CA GLY A 52 7.49 -7.64 6.18
C GLY A 52 7.37 -6.92 4.84
N ASP A 53 8.49 -6.52 4.26
CA ASP A 53 8.53 -5.77 3.01
C ASP A 53 8.23 -6.67 1.79
N VAL A 54 7.24 -6.26 0.99
CA VAL A 54 6.86 -6.96 -0.24
C VAL A 54 7.99 -7.01 -1.27
N SER A 55 8.89 -6.03 -1.27
CA SER A 55 10.04 -5.98 -2.19
C SER A 55 11.12 -7.03 -1.86
N GLU A 56 11.09 -7.59 -0.65
CA GLU A 56 12.00 -8.63 -0.18
C GLU A 56 11.36 -10.04 -0.27
N MET A 57 10.07 -10.11 -0.67
CA MET A 57 9.38 -11.39 -0.80
C MET A 57 9.86 -12.18 -2.02
N ASP A 58 10.16 -13.44 -1.80
CA ASP A 58 10.37 -14.42 -2.85
C ASP A 58 9.09 -15.25 -3.02
N GLY A 59 8.36 -15.02 -4.10
CA GLY A 59 7.10 -15.72 -4.39
C GLY A 59 7.22 -17.25 -4.45
N GLY A 60 8.42 -17.78 -4.70
CA GLY A 60 8.67 -19.23 -4.69
C GLY A 60 8.86 -19.82 -3.28
N LYS A 61 8.97 -18.96 -2.25
CA LYS A 61 9.22 -19.38 -0.86
C LYS A 61 8.07 -19.05 0.10
N ILE A 62 7.05 -18.36 -0.37
CA ILE A 62 5.86 -18.09 0.43
C ILE A 62 4.85 -19.22 0.31
N GLU A 63 4.04 -19.37 1.35
CA GLU A 63 2.97 -20.35 1.35
C GLU A 63 1.93 -20.03 0.27
N PRO A 64 1.58 -20.99 -0.62
CA PRO A 64 0.57 -20.78 -1.65
C PRO A 64 -0.80 -20.48 -1.03
N VAL A 65 -1.57 -19.59 -1.66
CA VAL A 65 -2.92 -19.23 -1.26
C VAL A 65 -3.83 -19.16 -2.47
N ASP A 66 -5.14 -19.32 -2.24
CA ASP A 66 -6.15 -19.27 -3.30
C ASP A 66 -6.46 -17.82 -3.72
N ILE A 67 -6.33 -16.86 -2.79
CA ILE A 67 -6.68 -15.46 -2.98
C ILE A 67 -5.53 -14.58 -2.49
N ILE A 68 -5.15 -13.60 -3.31
CA ILE A 68 -4.26 -12.52 -2.89
C ILE A 68 -5.04 -11.20 -2.92
N THR A 69 -5.04 -10.50 -1.79
CA THR A 69 -5.59 -9.15 -1.67
C THR A 69 -4.47 -8.13 -1.52
N PHE A 70 -4.70 -6.92 -1.96
CA PHE A 70 -3.74 -5.83 -1.78
C PHE A 70 -4.42 -4.47 -1.69
N GLY A 71 -3.90 -3.63 -0.80
CA GLY A 71 -4.32 -2.25 -0.60
C GLY A 71 -3.21 -1.28 -0.96
N SER A 72 -2.64 -1.36 -2.18
CA SER A 72 -1.55 -0.47 -2.56
C SER A 72 -1.97 1.00 -2.45
N PRO A 73 -1.16 1.85 -1.81
CA PRO A 73 -1.40 3.28 -1.77
C PRO A 73 -1.27 3.86 -3.18
N CYS A 74 -2.24 4.68 -3.61
CA CYS A 74 -2.30 5.25 -4.95
C CYS A 74 -2.64 6.74 -4.91
N PHE A 75 -2.28 7.43 -5.99
CA PHE A 75 -2.71 8.78 -6.32
C PHE A 75 -3.71 8.73 -7.49
N PRO A 76 -4.64 9.71 -7.60
CA PRO A 76 -5.54 9.79 -8.74
C PRO A 76 -4.80 10.16 -10.03
N GLU A 77 -5.46 9.88 -11.14
CA GLU A 77 -5.09 10.35 -12.47
C GLU A 77 -4.86 11.87 -12.46
N GLY A 78 -3.89 12.34 -13.26
CA GLY A 78 -3.49 13.74 -13.32
C GLY A 78 -2.57 14.21 -12.19
N THR A 79 -2.27 13.36 -11.19
CA THR A 79 -1.29 13.72 -10.15
C THR A 79 0.09 13.90 -10.77
N LEU A 80 0.68 15.09 -10.58
CA LEU A 80 1.98 15.40 -11.17
C LEU A 80 3.13 14.74 -10.41
N VAL A 81 3.97 14.04 -11.15
CA VAL A 81 5.19 13.39 -10.67
C VAL A 81 6.40 14.07 -11.29
N LEU A 82 7.38 14.47 -10.49
CA LEU A 82 8.63 15.05 -11.00
C LEU A 82 9.56 13.95 -11.52
N THR A 83 9.79 13.97 -12.82
CA THR A 83 10.71 13.08 -13.55
C THR A 83 11.95 13.84 -14.02
N GLU A 84 12.96 13.15 -14.58
CA GLU A 84 14.13 13.80 -15.19
C GLU A 84 13.75 14.67 -16.40
N GLU A 85 12.61 14.43 -17.02
CA GLU A 85 12.08 15.18 -18.19
C GLU A 85 11.14 16.32 -17.77
N GLY A 86 10.88 16.52 -16.47
CA GLY A 86 9.95 17.49 -15.93
C GLY A 86 8.75 16.83 -15.24
N TYR A 87 7.70 17.62 -14.97
CA TYR A 87 6.48 17.13 -14.38
C TYR A 87 5.61 16.40 -15.41
N LEU A 88 5.30 15.12 -15.11
CA LEU A 88 4.37 14.31 -15.91
C LEU A 88 3.19 13.87 -15.05
N PRO A 89 1.97 13.72 -15.63
CA PRO A 89 0.86 13.02 -14.98
C PRO A 89 1.28 11.59 -14.61
N ILE A 90 0.81 11.11 -13.45
CA ILE A 90 1.22 9.81 -12.90
C ILE A 90 0.91 8.64 -13.83
N GLU A 91 -0.16 8.73 -14.61
CA GLU A 91 -0.58 7.73 -15.59
C GLU A 91 0.38 7.63 -16.81
N GLU A 92 1.18 8.67 -17.05
CA GLU A 92 2.20 8.69 -18.09
C GLU A 92 3.56 8.17 -17.62
N VAL A 93 3.71 7.98 -16.28
CA VAL A 93 4.95 7.48 -15.69
C VAL A 93 5.07 5.97 -15.90
N THR A 94 6.08 5.54 -16.64
CA THR A 94 6.28 4.12 -16.98
C THR A 94 7.52 3.53 -16.33
N VAL A 95 7.60 2.20 -16.34
CA VAL A 95 8.76 1.45 -15.82
C VAL A 95 10.02 1.85 -16.60
N GLY A 96 11.11 2.11 -15.89
CA GLY A 96 12.38 2.56 -16.42
C GLY A 96 12.61 4.07 -16.30
N MET A 97 11.55 4.89 -16.23
CA MET A 97 11.69 6.33 -15.98
C MET A 97 12.28 6.58 -14.60
N LYS A 98 12.92 7.75 -14.42
CA LYS A 98 13.42 8.17 -13.11
C LYS A 98 12.54 9.26 -12.52
N VAL A 99 12.20 9.10 -11.25
CA VAL A 99 11.38 10.02 -10.47
C VAL A 99 12.12 10.52 -9.24
N LEU A 100 11.83 11.76 -8.83
CA LEU A 100 12.40 12.33 -7.62
C LEU A 100 11.67 11.79 -6.39
N THR A 101 12.42 11.26 -5.44
CA THR A 101 11.86 10.74 -4.18
C THR A 101 11.85 11.81 -3.08
N HIS A 102 11.10 11.55 -1.99
CA HIS A 102 11.05 12.39 -0.79
C HIS A 102 12.43 12.63 -0.11
N LYS A 103 13.45 11.84 -0.45
CA LYS A 103 14.83 12.01 0.03
C LYS A 103 15.70 12.82 -0.93
N GLY A 104 15.11 13.49 -1.92
CA GLY A 104 15.84 14.29 -2.91
C GLY A 104 16.73 13.47 -3.85
N ARG A 105 16.42 12.18 -4.05
CA ARG A 105 17.21 11.28 -4.90
C ARG A 105 16.37 10.77 -6.05
N TRP A 106 16.94 10.74 -7.23
CA TRP A 106 16.38 10.10 -8.39
C TRP A 106 16.35 8.57 -8.23
N ARG A 107 15.24 7.95 -8.54
CA ARG A 107 15.06 6.50 -8.51
C ARG A 107 14.31 6.03 -9.74
N THR A 108 14.75 4.89 -10.28
CA THR A 108 14.07 4.24 -11.41
C THR A 108 12.76 3.64 -10.96
N VAL A 109 11.71 3.86 -11.73
CA VAL A 109 10.41 3.22 -11.57
C VAL A 109 10.56 1.73 -11.92
N THR A 110 10.31 0.86 -10.98
CA THR A 110 10.45 -0.59 -11.14
C THR A 110 9.13 -1.28 -11.46
N ALA A 111 8.01 -0.65 -11.10
CA ALA A 111 6.66 -1.12 -11.41
C ALA A 111 5.70 0.07 -11.52
N ALA A 112 4.71 -0.04 -12.38
CA ALA A 112 3.61 0.91 -12.53
C ALA A 112 2.31 0.11 -12.68
N GLY A 113 1.19 0.66 -12.19
CA GLY A 113 -0.12 0.01 -12.30
C GLY A 113 -1.23 0.97 -11.91
N ALA A 114 -2.46 0.61 -12.27
CA ALA A 114 -3.66 1.38 -11.98
C ALA A 114 -4.74 0.49 -11.37
N LYS A 115 -5.58 1.09 -10.54
CA LYS A 115 -6.77 0.43 -9.98
C LYS A 115 -7.87 1.46 -9.76
N PHE A 116 -9.11 1.01 -9.76
CA PHE A 116 -10.24 1.81 -9.28
C PHE A 116 -10.30 1.77 -7.75
N GLY A 117 -10.62 2.90 -7.12
CA GLY A 117 -10.75 2.98 -5.67
C GLY A 117 -11.19 4.37 -5.21
N GLU A 118 -11.65 4.45 -3.97
CA GLU A 118 -12.00 5.72 -3.33
C GLU A 118 -10.74 6.53 -3.05
N THR A 119 -10.87 7.85 -3.18
CA THR A 119 -9.84 8.83 -2.82
C THR A 119 -10.34 9.78 -1.75
N VAL A 120 -9.41 10.39 -1.03
CA VAL A 120 -9.67 11.45 -0.04
C VAL A 120 -8.77 12.63 -0.33
N VAL A 121 -9.30 13.83 -0.10
CA VAL A 121 -8.55 15.07 -0.27
C VAL A 121 -8.03 15.55 1.08
N LEU A 122 -6.71 15.62 1.21
CA LEU A 122 -6.04 16.27 2.32
C LEU A 122 -5.90 17.76 2.00
N LYS A 123 -6.54 18.61 2.79
CA LYS A 123 -6.44 20.06 2.63
C LYS A 123 -5.42 20.64 3.61
N GLY A 124 -4.42 21.33 3.08
CA GLY A 124 -3.51 22.20 3.82
C GLY A 124 -3.90 23.68 3.60
N ASN A 125 -3.17 24.59 4.24
CA ASN A 125 -3.46 26.02 4.14
C ASN A 125 -3.32 26.59 2.72
N HIS A 126 -2.46 26.01 1.89
CA HIS A 126 -2.13 26.51 0.55
C HIS A 126 -2.12 25.43 -0.52
N TYR A 127 -2.42 24.17 -0.18
CA TYR A 127 -2.40 23.05 -1.11
C TYR A 127 -3.42 21.99 -0.73
N GLY A 128 -3.84 21.21 -1.71
CA GLY A 128 -4.60 19.99 -1.53
C GLY A 128 -3.85 18.81 -2.13
N LEU A 129 -3.96 17.66 -1.51
CA LEU A 129 -3.43 16.40 -2.03
C LEU A 129 -4.53 15.36 -2.02
N GLU A 130 -4.83 14.80 -3.17
CA GLU A 130 -5.77 13.70 -3.30
C GLU A 130 -5.00 12.37 -3.40
N CYS A 131 -5.44 11.37 -2.63
CA CYS A 131 -4.83 10.05 -2.62
C CYS A 131 -5.78 9.01 -2.03
N THR A 132 -5.44 7.73 -2.12
CA THR A 132 -6.21 6.69 -1.41
C THR A 132 -6.12 6.87 0.12
N PRO A 133 -7.14 6.46 0.89
CA PRO A 133 -7.19 6.68 2.35
C PRO A 133 -6.02 6.08 3.13
N ASN A 134 -5.39 5.05 2.60
CA ASN A 134 -4.26 4.34 3.21
C ASN A 134 -2.90 4.89 2.79
N HIS A 135 -2.84 5.94 1.95
CA HIS A 135 -1.58 6.47 1.42
C HIS A 135 -0.71 7.07 2.54
N PRO A 136 0.53 6.61 2.75
CA PRO A 136 1.44 7.20 3.71
C PRO A 136 2.00 8.52 3.16
N ILE A 137 1.86 9.60 3.93
CA ILE A 137 2.33 10.92 3.54
C ILE A 137 3.37 11.41 4.53
N TYR A 138 4.46 11.97 4.01
CA TYR A 138 5.48 12.61 4.83
C TYR A 138 5.06 14.04 5.17
N SER A 139 5.10 14.40 6.44
CA SER A 139 4.90 15.78 6.90
C SER A 139 6.24 16.47 7.19
N SER A 140 6.21 17.79 7.32
CA SER A 140 7.40 18.61 7.68
C SER A 140 8.05 18.23 9.02
N SER A 141 7.32 17.51 9.88
CA SER A 141 7.84 16.97 11.15
C SER A 141 8.49 15.58 10.99
N GLU A 142 8.78 15.14 9.77
CA GLU A 142 9.30 13.82 9.42
C GLU A 142 8.41 12.63 9.88
N ARG A 143 7.20 12.90 10.31
CA ARG A 143 6.24 11.87 10.69
C ARG A 143 5.42 11.44 9.49
N LYS A 144 5.32 10.14 9.26
CA LYS A 144 4.32 9.59 8.35
C LYS A 144 2.94 9.84 8.93
N ILE A 145 2.08 10.49 8.15
CA ILE A 145 0.66 10.62 8.45
C ILE A 145 -0.13 9.85 7.40
N ARG A 146 -1.25 9.31 7.81
CA ARG A 146 -2.22 8.71 6.88
C ARG A 146 -3.48 9.56 6.88
N PRO A 147 -4.13 9.75 5.73
CA PRO A 147 -5.44 10.35 5.67
C PRO A 147 -6.39 9.61 6.61
N ARG A 148 -7.24 10.35 7.33
CA ARG A 148 -8.37 9.76 8.05
C ARG A 148 -9.62 10.10 7.27
N LEU A 149 -10.46 9.10 7.02
CA LEU A 149 -11.83 9.36 6.58
C LEU A 149 -12.49 10.21 7.67
N GLY A 150 -12.96 11.40 7.31
CA GLY A 150 -13.75 12.21 8.21
C GLY A 150 -15.02 11.45 8.61
N ASN A 151 -15.41 11.55 9.88
CA ASN A 151 -16.71 11.12 10.34
C ASN A 151 -17.79 12.02 9.73
#